data_6fdf0239b4b7ec50f2e5e3f43ccc142b
#
_entry.id   6fdf0239b4b7ec50f2e5e3f43ccc142b
#
_cell.length_a   1.000
_cell.length_b   1.000
_cell.length_c   1.000
_cell.angle_alpha   90.00
_cell.angle_beta   90.00
_cell.angle_gamma   90.00
#
_symmetry.space_group_name_H-M   'P 1'
#
loop_
_entity.id
_entity.type
_entity.pdbx_description
1 polymer ?
#
loop_
_entity_poly.entity_id
_entity_poly.type
_entity_poly.pdbx_seq_one_letter_code
_entity_poly.pdbx_strand_id
1 'polypeptide(L)'
;MTQLDKKIKKVCSFYISDWHLVTMLLPNIDKKINKGITITTITETNLEEKIQTLLDKLRIKNKERILKIDWKAKEINEEIIKNIIKNNDEIIVNGNIEYIEQINQQIERILENNSEEFKNKELSIINCYDITKYESKVKEIIEKHDKILNTAGEKDKQEYINSMVIAN
;
A
#
# COMPACT_ATOMS: atom_id res chain seq x y z
N MET A 1 -15.25 6.52 16.55
CA MET A 1 -14.85 5.85 15.31
C MET A 1 -15.94 6.03 14.26
N THR A 2 -15.59 6.65 13.13
CA THR A 2 -16.54 6.88 12.05
C THR A 2 -16.77 5.59 11.26
N GLN A 3 -17.86 5.51 10.49
CA GLN A 3 -18.09 4.37 9.59
C GLN A 3 -16.98 4.23 8.56
N LEU A 4 -16.37 5.34 8.17
CA LEU A 4 -15.26 5.37 7.21
C LEU A 4 -14.05 4.62 7.74
N ASP A 5 -13.71 4.81 9.02
CA ASP A 5 -12.56 4.15 9.65
C ASP A 5 -12.67 2.62 9.64
N LYS A 6 -13.91 2.10 9.64
CA LYS A 6 -14.17 0.66 9.58
C LYS A 6 -14.05 0.09 8.17
N LYS A 7 -14.16 0.93 7.13
CA LYS A 7 -14.15 0.50 5.72
C LYS A 7 -12.77 0.52 5.09
N ILE A 8 -11.85 1.25 5.69
CA ILE A 8 -10.48 1.37 5.19
C ILE A 8 -9.54 0.70 6.18
N LYS A 9 -8.83 -0.31 5.71
CA LYS A 9 -7.72 -0.91 6.45
C LYS A 9 -6.45 -0.25 5.95
N LYS A 10 -5.70 0.39 6.84
CA LYS A 10 -4.43 1.05 6.50
C LYS A 10 -3.25 0.23 6.99
N VAL A 11 -2.35 -0.08 6.09
CA VAL A 11 -1.13 -0.83 6.35
C VAL A 11 0.05 0.07 5.99
N CYS A 12 1.03 0.19 6.87
CA CYS A 12 2.26 0.90 6.53
C CYS A 12 3.38 -0.09 6.26
N SER A 13 4.34 0.33 5.44
CA SER A 13 5.51 -0.46 5.10
C SER A 13 6.70 0.48 5.02
N PHE A 14 7.86 0.03 5.50
CA PHE A 14 9.09 0.82 5.50
C PHE A 14 10.15 0.12 4.67
N TYR A 15 10.82 0.86 3.80
CA TYR A 15 11.84 0.31 2.93
C TYR A 15 13.09 1.21 2.94
N ILE A 16 14.22 0.63 2.57
CA ILE A 16 15.51 1.32 2.53
C ILE A 16 15.97 1.64 1.10
N SER A 17 15.37 0.98 0.11
CA SER A 17 15.67 1.18 -1.31
C SER A 17 14.50 0.67 -2.14
N ASP A 18 14.44 1.07 -3.41
CA ASP A 18 13.39 0.58 -4.31
C ASP A 18 13.45 -0.94 -4.49
N TRP A 19 14.66 -1.51 -4.50
CA TRP A 19 14.82 -2.96 -4.58
C TRP A 19 14.25 -3.67 -3.35
N HIS A 20 14.48 -3.11 -2.17
CA HIS A 20 13.90 -3.62 -0.93
C HIS A 20 12.39 -3.55 -0.97
N LEU A 21 11.83 -2.42 -1.41
CA LEU A 21 10.39 -2.22 -1.55
C LEU A 21 9.77 -3.30 -2.43
N VAL A 22 10.32 -3.49 -3.62
CA VAL A 22 9.80 -4.46 -4.59
C VAL A 22 9.91 -5.89 -4.04
N THR A 23 11.03 -6.23 -3.42
CA THR A 23 11.24 -7.56 -2.82
C THR A 23 10.20 -7.85 -1.73
N MET A 24 9.80 -6.83 -0.99
CA MET A 24 8.80 -6.97 0.06
C MET A 24 7.38 -7.06 -0.51
N LEU A 25 7.07 -6.28 -1.54
CA LEU A 25 5.74 -6.22 -2.12
C LEU A 25 5.37 -7.46 -2.92
N LEU A 26 6.28 -7.99 -3.73
CA LEU A 26 5.95 -9.05 -4.70
C LEU A 26 5.36 -10.31 -4.09
N PRO A 27 5.96 -10.90 -3.03
CA PRO A 27 5.35 -12.10 -2.42
C PRO A 27 3.99 -11.82 -1.81
N ASN A 28 3.80 -10.64 -1.23
CA ASN A 28 2.52 -10.25 -0.64
C ASN A 28 1.45 -10.10 -1.71
N ILE A 29 1.78 -9.47 -2.83
CA ILE A 29 0.86 -9.31 -3.96
C ILE A 29 0.49 -10.66 -4.54
N ASP A 30 1.47 -11.53 -4.76
CA ASP A 30 1.26 -12.88 -5.29
C ASP A 30 0.28 -13.67 -4.42
N LYS A 31 0.48 -13.63 -3.12
CA LYS A 31 -0.40 -14.28 -2.15
C LYS A 31 -1.83 -13.74 -2.22
N LYS A 32 -1.99 -12.43 -2.34
CA LYS A 32 -3.30 -11.79 -2.40
C LYS A 32 -4.02 -12.05 -3.72
N ILE A 33 -3.30 -12.07 -4.83
CA ILE A 33 -3.88 -12.44 -6.14
C ILE A 33 -4.44 -13.86 -6.08
N ASN A 34 -3.73 -14.79 -5.42
CA ASN A 34 -4.21 -16.15 -5.22
C ASN A 34 -5.53 -16.20 -4.44
N LYS A 35 -5.79 -15.20 -3.60
CA LYS A 35 -7.03 -15.07 -2.83
C LYS A 35 -8.14 -14.34 -3.59
N GLY A 36 -7.89 -13.93 -4.83
CA GLY A 36 -8.87 -13.20 -5.65
C GLY A 36 -8.94 -11.71 -5.36
N ILE A 37 -7.95 -11.14 -4.67
CA ILE A 37 -7.90 -9.72 -4.35
C ILE A 37 -7.36 -8.95 -5.54
N THR A 38 -8.05 -7.89 -5.95
CA THR A 38 -7.64 -7.01 -7.04
C THR A 38 -6.81 -5.86 -6.48
N ILE A 39 -5.59 -5.68 -7.01
CA ILE A 39 -4.61 -4.73 -6.49
C ILE A 39 -4.16 -3.77 -7.59
N THR A 40 -4.00 -2.50 -7.24
CA THR A 40 -3.32 -1.54 -8.11
C THR A 40 -2.36 -0.68 -7.30
N THR A 41 -1.60 0.17 -7.99
CA THR A 41 -0.60 1.04 -7.37
C THR A 41 -0.84 2.50 -7.74
N ILE A 42 -0.50 3.39 -6.82
CA ILE A 42 -0.37 4.82 -7.06
C ILE A 42 1.02 5.19 -6.58
N THR A 43 1.95 5.37 -7.50
CA THR A 43 3.36 5.60 -7.17
C THR A 43 3.85 6.93 -7.73
N GLU A 44 4.74 7.57 -6.99
CA GLU A 44 5.40 8.80 -7.42
C GLU A 44 6.58 8.52 -8.34
N THR A 45 7.16 7.32 -8.24
CA THR A 45 8.31 6.89 -9.04
C THR A 45 7.97 5.64 -9.87
N ASN A 46 8.67 5.45 -10.98
CA ASN A 46 8.48 4.26 -11.81
C ASN A 46 9.19 3.06 -11.20
N LEU A 47 8.45 1.98 -11.01
CA LEU A 47 8.98 0.73 -10.45
C LEU A 47 8.98 -0.41 -11.48
N GLU A 48 8.55 -0.15 -12.71
CA GLU A 48 8.34 -1.17 -13.74
C GLU A 48 9.57 -2.03 -14.04
N GLU A 49 10.72 -1.40 -14.24
CA GLU A 49 11.96 -2.13 -14.55
C GLU A 49 12.39 -3.04 -13.41
N LYS A 50 12.30 -2.55 -12.17
CA LYS A 50 12.67 -3.33 -10.98
C LYS A 50 11.73 -4.51 -10.78
N ILE A 51 10.44 -4.31 -11.01
CA ILE A 51 9.45 -5.38 -10.94
C ILE A 51 9.77 -6.46 -11.97
N GLN A 52 10.03 -6.08 -13.22
CA GLN A 52 10.35 -7.04 -14.28
C GLN A 52 11.61 -7.84 -13.95
N THR A 53 12.66 -7.15 -13.48
CA THR A 53 13.93 -7.80 -13.13
C THR A 53 13.75 -8.82 -12.00
N LEU A 54 13.01 -8.46 -10.94
CA LEU A 54 12.82 -9.35 -9.81
C LEU A 54 11.87 -10.49 -10.11
N LEU A 55 10.84 -10.28 -10.93
CA LEU A 55 9.92 -11.36 -11.31
C LEU A 55 10.63 -12.49 -12.02
N ASP A 56 11.68 -12.17 -12.80
CA ASP A 56 12.47 -13.19 -13.48
C ASP A 56 13.34 -14.02 -12.53
N LYS A 57 13.64 -13.47 -11.35
CA LYS A 57 14.52 -14.10 -10.35
C LYS A 57 13.78 -14.80 -9.23
N LEU A 58 12.53 -14.42 -8.98
CA LEU A 58 11.74 -14.96 -7.87
C LEU A 58 10.78 -16.04 -8.37
N ARG A 59 10.49 -17.01 -7.51
CA ARG A 59 9.49 -18.03 -7.79
C ARG A 59 8.11 -17.50 -7.43
N ILE A 60 7.55 -16.72 -8.35
CA ILE A 60 6.25 -16.10 -8.18
C ILE A 60 5.27 -16.70 -9.18
N LYS A 61 4.12 -17.12 -8.70
CA LYS A 61 3.11 -17.83 -9.49
C LYS A 61 2.37 -16.91 -10.45
N ASN A 62 2.05 -15.69 -10.02
CA ASN A 62 1.19 -14.78 -10.77
C ASN A 62 1.98 -13.69 -11.52
N LYS A 63 3.10 -14.04 -12.12
CA LYS A 63 3.98 -13.07 -12.82
C LYS A 63 3.25 -12.20 -13.82
N GLU A 64 2.43 -12.80 -14.68
CA GLU A 64 1.72 -12.06 -15.72
C GLU A 64 0.73 -11.05 -15.15
N ARG A 65 0.00 -11.44 -14.10
CA ARG A 65 -0.95 -10.55 -13.44
C ARG A 65 -0.26 -9.39 -12.74
N ILE A 66 0.89 -9.66 -12.12
CA ILE A 66 1.70 -8.62 -11.47
C ILE A 66 2.23 -7.64 -12.49
N LEU A 67 2.69 -8.11 -13.66
CA LEU A 67 3.16 -7.24 -14.74
C LEU A 67 2.06 -6.36 -15.33
N LYS A 68 0.80 -6.76 -15.22
CA LYS A 68 -0.35 -5.97 -15.70
C LYS A 68 -0.73 -4.85 -14.73
N ILE A 69 -0.25 -4.89 -13.50
CA ILE A 69 -0.45 -3.78 -12.56
C ILE A 69 0.33 -2.57 -13.07
N ASP A 70 -0.23 -1.39 -12.94
CA ASP A 70 0.42 -0.16 -13.38
C ASP A 70 1.49 0.28 -12.39
N TRP A 71 2.76 0.00 -12.71
CA TRP A 71 3.91 0.32 -11.87
C TRP A 71 4.56 1.66 -12.24
N LYS A 72 3.92 2.43 -13.10
CA LYS A 72 4.45 3.72 -13.54
C LYS A 72 3.88 4.87 -12.73
N ALA A 73 4.69 5.91 -12.56
CA ALA A 73 4.21 7.18 -12.04
C ALA A 73 3.19 7.76 -13.02
N LYS A 74 2.09 8.30 -12.49
CA LYS A 74 1.03 8.88 -13.31
C LYS A 74 0.44 10.10 -12.62
N GLU A 75 -0.14 10.98 -13.41
CA GLU A 75 -0.88 12.10 -12.86
C GLU A 75 -2.17 11.57 -12.24
N ILE A 76 -2.49 12.06 -11.05
CA ILE A 76 -3.64 11.62 -10.29
C ILE A 76 -4.63 12.77 -10.16
N ASN A 77 -5.91 12.50 -10.48
CA ASN A 77 -7.01 13.40 -10.22
C ASN A 77 -8.16 12.62 -9.57
N GLU A 78 -9.19 13.34 -9.16
CA GLU A 78 -10.32 12.74 -8.45
C GLU A 78 -11.00 11.63 -9.25
N GLU A 79 -11.19 11.84 -10.54
CA GLU A 79 -11.84 10.84 -11.40
C GLU A 79 -11.02 9.56 -11.51
N ILE A 80 -9.71 9.69 -11.69
CA ILE A 80 -8.79 8.55 -11.76
C ILE A 80 -8.82 7.76 -10.45
N ILE A 81 -8.74 8.45 -9.31
CA ILE A 81 -8.78 7.80 -8.00
C ILE A 81 -10.13 7.11 -7.78
N LYS A 82 -11.22 7.75 -8.16
CA LYS A 82 -12.55 7.15 -8.03
C LYS A 82 -12.66 5.83 -8.80
N ASN A 83 -12.15 5.79 -10.02
CA ASN A 83 -12.11 4.57 -10.82
C ASN A 83 -11.21 3.50 -10.20
N ILE A 84 -10.08 3.90 -9.63
CA ILE A 84 -9.18 2.99 -8.95
C ILE A 84 -9.89 2.34 -7.75
N ILE A 85 -10.57 3.12 -6.93
CA ILE A 85 -11.33 2.60 -5.78
C ILE A 85 -12.42 1.63 -6.25
N LYS A 86 -13.11 1.99 -7.30
CA LYS A 86 -14.22 1.19 -7.84
C LYS A 86 -13.77 -0.19 -8.30
N ASN A 87 -12.60 -0.28 -8.89
CA ASN A 87 -12.11 -1.48 -9.57
C ASN A 87 -11.10 -2.31 -8.78
N ASN A 88 -10.74 -1.89 -7.57
CA ASN A 88 -9.71 -2.57 -6.80
C ASN A 88 -10.10 -2.75 -5.34
N ASP A 89 -9.60 -3.81 -4.74
CA ASP A 89 -9.76 -4.12 -3.32
C ASP A 89 -8.62 -3.55 -2.49
N GLU A 90 -7.46 -3.34 -3.11
CA GLU A 90 -6.26 -2.86 -2.43
C GLU A 90 -5.50 -1.87 -3.31
N ILE A 91 -5.00 -0.81 -2.68
CA ILE A 91 -4.20 0.22 -3.34
C ILE A 91 -2.85 0.31 -2.62
N ILE A 92 -1.76 0.17 -3.36
CA ILE A 92 -0.41 0.36 -2.84
C ILE A 92 0.02 1.78 -3.21
N VAL A 93 0.33 2.60 -2.21
CA VAL A 93 0.73 4.00 -2.40
C VAL A 93 2.20 4.16 -2.02
N ASN A 94 2.99 4.75 -2.91
CA ASN A 94 4.42 4.96 -2.69
C ASN A 94 4.83 6.35 -3.17
N GLY A 95 5.62 7.03 -2.36
CA GLY A 95 6.11 8.36 -2.66
C GLY A 95 6.63 9.02 -1.39
N ASN A 96 6.83 10.35 -1.44
CA ASN A 96 7.18 11.07 -0.22
C ASN A 96 5.96 11.16 0.72
N ILE A 97 6.20 11.57 1.96
CA ILE A 97 5.15 11.57 2.98
C ILE A 97 3.97 12.49 2.61
N GLU A 98 4.25 13.65 2.02
CA GLU A 98 3.22 14.59 1.59
C GLU A 98 2.35 14.00 0.48
N TYR A 99 2.97 13.33 -0.47
CA TYR A 99 2.28 12.65 -1.56
C TYR A 99 1.36 11.54 -1.02
N ILE A 100 1.88 10.70 -0.12
CA ILE A 100 1.10 9.61 0.48
C ILE A 100 -0.09 10.17 1.25
N GLU A 101 0.12 11.20 2.07
CA GLU A 101 -0.96 11.84 2.84
C GLU A 101 -2.02 12.43 1.91
N GLN A 102 -1.60 13.09 0.85
CA GLN A 102 -2.50 13.70 -0.12
C GLN A 102 -3.37 12.64 -0.82
N ILE A 103 -2.78 11.54 -1.25
CA ILE A 103 -3.52 10.44 -1.88
C ILE A 103 -4.52 9.84 -0.87
N ASN A 104 -4.09 9.58 0.35
CA ASN A 104 -4.99 9.05 1.39
C ASN A 104 -6.17 9.99 1.66
N GLN A 105 -5.92 11.29 1.74
CA GLN A 105 -6.98 12.28 1.95
C GLN A 105 -7.97 12.31 0.79
N GLN A 106 -7.49 12.21 -0.44
CA GLN A 106 -8.35 12.16 -1.62
C GLN A 106 -9.23 10.91 -1.62
N ILE A 107 -8.67 9.76 -1.26
CA ILE A 107 -9.42 8.51 -1.16
C ILE A 107 -10.54 8.64 -0.12
N GLU A 108 -10.21 9.15 1.07
CA GLU A 108 -11.18 9.35 2.13
C GLU A 108 -12.30 10.29 1.73
N ARG A 109 -11.95 11.40 1.07
CA ARG A 109 -12.91 12.38 0.57
C ARG A 109 -13.86 11.78 -0.45
N ILE A 110 -13.34 11.00 -1.39
CA ILE A 110 -14.16 10.36 -2.43
C ILE A 110 -15.14 9.38 -1.79
N LEU A 111 -14.68 8.58 -0.83
CA LEU A 111 -15.54 7.63 -0.14
C LEU A 111 -16.65 8.34 0.66
N GLU A 112 -16.33 9.47 1.31
CA GLU A 112 -17.30 10.26 2.04
C GLU A 112 -18.34 10.92 1.13
N ASN A 113 -17.87 11.54 0.02
CA ASN A 113 -18.73 12.27 -0.90
C ASN A 113 -19.60 11.36 -1.76
N ASN A 114 -19.28 10.08 -1.84
CA ASN A 114 -20.00 9.08 -2.64
C ASN A 114 -20.41 7.89 -1.74
N SER A 115 -20.86 8.18 -0.53
CA SER A 115 -21.16 7.17 0.50
C SER A 115 -22.19 6.14 0.06
N GLU A 116 -23.19 6.53 -0.73
CA GLU A 116 -24.18 5.59 -1.27
C GLU A 116 -23.56 4.61 -2.26
N GLU A 117 -22.75 5.14 -3.19
CA GLU A 117 -22.08 4.33 -4.21
C GLU A 117 -21.10 3.32 -3.59
N PHE A 118 -20.40 3.74 -2.54
CA PHE A 118 -19.36 2.92 -1.89
C PHE A 118 -19.77 2.35 -0.54
N LYS A 119 -21.05 2.28 -0.24
CA LYS A 119 -21.52 1.86 1.10
C LYS A 119 -21.08 0.46 1.52
N ASN A 120 -20.88 -0.45 0.56
CA ASN A 120 -20.43 -1.81 0.81
C ASN A 120 -18.95 -2.03 0.47
N LYS A 121 -18.25 -0.97 0.14
CA LYS A 121 -16.84 -1.06 -0.26
C LYS A 121 -15.93 -1.22 0.94
N GLU A 122 -15.13 -2.28 0.93
CA GLU A 122 -14.02 -2.47 1.85
C GLU A 122 -12.74 -2.25 1.07
N LEU A 123 -11.88 -1.39 1.56
CA LEU A 123 -10.65 -1.00 0.87
C LEU A 123 -9.45 -1.17 1.78
N SER A 124 -8.38 -1.73 1.25
CA SER A 124 -7.09 -1.80 1.93
C SER A 124 -6.12 -0.85 1.24
N ILE A 125 -5.38 -0.08 2.02
CA ILE A 125 -4.33 0.81 1.51
C ILE A 125 -3.02 0.41 2.16
N ILE A 126 -2.00 0.14 1.33
CA ILE A 126 -0.64 -0.09 1.80
C ILE A 126 0.18 1.15 1.48
N ASN A 127 0.56 1.90 2.50
CA ASN A 127 1.38 3.09 2.35
C ASN A 127 2.85 2.73 2.60
N CYS A 128 3.71 2.98 1.60
CA CYS A 128 5.11 2.57 1.63
C CYS A 128 6.02 3.79 1.78
N TYR A 129 6.78 3.82 2.87
CA TYR A 129 7.62 4.96 3.27
C TYR A 129 9.10 4.59 3.23
N ASP A 130 9.92 5.49 2.69
CA ASP A 130 11.38 5.37 2.73
C ASP A 130 11.87 5.69 4.14
N ILE A 131 12.29 4.64 4.87
CA ILE A 131 12.71 4.79 6.28
C ILE A 131 13.97 5.67 6.41
N THR A 132 14.80 5.74 5.37
CA THR A 132 16.01 6.56 5.41
C THR A 132 15.70 8.05 5.49
N LYS A 133 14.53 8.46 4.99
CA LYS A 133 14.08 9.86 5.00
C LYS A 133 13.22 10.19 6.21
N TYR A 134 12.51 9.19 6.77
CA TYR A 134 11.48 9.44 7.78
C TYR A 134 11.71 8.65 9.07
N GLU A 135 12.96 8.35 9.40
CA GLU A 135 13.33 7.57 10.59
C GLU A 135 12.73 8.14 11.87
N SER A 136 12.77 9.47 12.03
CA SER A 136 12.23 10.12 13.22
C SER A 136 10.70 10.11 13.30
N LYS A 137 10.02 9.79 12.20
CA LYS A 137 8.56 9.78 12.11
C LYS A 137 7.95 8.37 12.11
N VAL A 138 8.77 7.33 12.19
CA VAL A 138 8.31 5.94 12.09
C VAL A 138 7.21 5.62 13.10
N LYS A 139 7.43 5.97 14.37
CA LYS A 139 6.43 5.70 15.41
C LYS A 139 5.11 6.42 15.14
N GLU A 140 5.17 7.67 14.74
CA GLU A 140 3.99 8.47 14.40
C GLU A 140 3.23 7.85 13.21
N ILE A 141 3.96 7.41 12.19
CA ILE A 141 3.37 6.76 11.03
C ILE A 141 2.67 5.47 11.43
N ILE A 142 3.33 4.63 12.23
CA ILE A 142 2.76 3.36 12.69
C ILE A 142 1.45 3.59 13.46
N GLU A 143 1.41 4.61 14.30
CA GLU A 143 0.22 4.92 15.10
C GLU A 143 -1.00 5.27 14.24
N LYS A 144 -0.78 5.80 13.04
CA LYS A 144 -1.85 6.15 12.10
C LYS A 144 -2.35 4.98 11.24
N HIS A 145 -1.76 3.81 11.40
CA HIS A 145 -2.07 2.63 10.60
C HIS A 145 -2.55 1.48 11.48
N ASP A 146 -3.19 0.51 10.87
CA ASP A 146 -3.73 -0.67 11.58
C ASP A 146 -2.72 -1.80 11.63
N LYS A 147 -1.93 -1.96 10.58
CA LYS A 147 -0.96 -3.05 10.44
C LYS A 147 0.33 -2.57 9.79
N ILE A 148 1.36 -3.41 9.88
CA ILE A 148 2.66 -3.18 9.24
C ILE A 148 2.94 -4.35 8.31
N LEU A 149 3.39 -4.04 7.09
CA LEU A 149 3.86 -5.04 6.14
C LEU A 149 5.38 -5.10 6.17
N ASN A 150 5.93 -6.29 6.35
CA ASN A 150 7.35 -6.54 6.22
C ASN A 150 7.58 -7.79 5.36
N THR A 151 8.81 -8.27 5.24
CA THR A 151 9.13 -9.44 4.42
C THR A 151 8.44 -10.72 4.90
N ALA A 152 8.00 -10.77 6.15
CA ALA A 152 7.27 -11.90 6.71
C ALA A 152 5.75 -11.77 6.55
N GLY A 153 5.26 -10.67 5.94
CA GLY A 153 3.85 -10.43 5.72
C GLY A 153 3.27 -9.32 6.59
N GLU A 154 1.96 -9.23 6.65
CA GLU A 154 1.27 -8.23 7.46
C GLU A 154 1.23 -8.65 8.92
N LYS A 155 1.58 -7.72 9.80
CA LYS A 155 1.62 -7.91 11.26
C LYS A 155 0.81 -6.82 11.94
N ASP A 156 0.23 -7.14 13.10
CA ASP A 156 -0.39 -6.13 13.95
C ASP A 156 0.66 -5.11 14.41
N LYS A 157 0.27 -3.83 14.39
CA LYS A 157 1.16 -2.75 14.83
C LYS A 157 1.63 -2.93 16.26
N GLN A 158 0.78 -3.49 17.12
CA GLN A 158 1.11 -3.67 18.53
C GLN A 158 2.24 -4.69 18.72
N GLU A 159 2.24 -5.77 17.95
CA GLU A 159 3.34 -6.75 17.98
C GLU A 159 4.67 -6.10 17.58
N TYR A 160 4.64 -5.26 16.55
CA TYR A 160 5.84 -4.56 16.08
C TYR A 160 6.35 -3.56 17.11
N ILE A 161 5.44 -2.78 17.71
CA ILE A 161 5.79 -1.80 18.74
C ILE A 161 6.39 -2.51 19.96
N ASN A 162 5.80 -3.61 20.38
CA ASN A 162 6.29 -4.41 21.50
C ASN A 162 7.69 -4.95 21.21
N SER A 163 7.96 -5.42 19.99
CA SER A 163 9.28 -5.89 19.58
C SER A 163 10.33 -4.77 19.67
N MET A 164 9.96 -3.55 19.26
CA MET A 164 10.86 -2.40 19.33
C MET A 164 11.20 -2.04 20.78
N VAL A 165 10.22 -2.09 21.68
CA VAL A 165 10.42 -1.80 23.11
C VAL A 165 11.34 -2.83 23.75
N ILE A 166 11.18 -4.11 23.43
CA ILE A 166 12.02 -5.19 23.95
C ILE A 166 13.46 -5.09 23.42
N ALA A 167 13.62 -4.67 22.15
CA ALA A 167 14.93 -4.55 21.52
C ALA A 167 15.76 -3.38 22.05
N ASN A 168 15.13 -2.42 22.68
CA ASN A 168 15.80 -1.26 23.29
C ASN A 168 15.98 -1.48 24.80
#